data_13788419cb91e7dd434736f3a2c2ba1c
#
_entry.id   13788419cb91e7dd434736f3a2c2ba1c
#
_cell.length_a   1.000
_cell.length_b   1.000
_cell.length_c   1.000
_cell.angle_alpha   90.00
_cell.angle_beta   90.00
_cell.angle_gamma   90.00
#
_symmetry.space_group_name_H-M   'P 1'
#
loop_
_entity.id
_entity.type
_entity.pdbx_description
1 polymer ?
#
loop_
_entity_poly.entity_id
_entity_poly.type
_entity_poly.pdbx_seq_one_letter_code
_entity_poly.pdbx_strand_id
1 'polypeptide(L)'
;VVVKSDDDGKTWSEPITIVYNGEQSRCFDQCLWIDPLGRLWLFWACQPEFKTYAAICDDPDQSELIWSDIITVGEEVMMNKPTVLKTGEWLLPITIWPEGVDGIPKLISQAKDRKIFVYSSTDNGKTFQKRGWTDCDKRLFDEHMILERNDGSLLMYIRTKGNIAQSFSYDKGYTWTYGEDSGIKSPGSRFCIRRLKSGNVLFINHYNFNGRNNLTAMISKDDCKTFEGFLMIDERDNISYPDAVQDDEGNIYIIYDRERGTTYEKLPDPAREILLAKVTEEDILAGKVINKTSWLKRIISKLY
;
A
#
# COMPACT_ATOMS: atom_id res chain seq x y z
N VAL A 1 -7.13 -7.41 13.15
CA VAL A 1 -7.68 -8.75 12.81
C VAL A 1 -7.29 -9.13 11.40
N VAL A 2 -7.25 -10.43 11.12
CA VAL A 2 -7.05 -11.04 9.79
C VAL A 2 -8.25 -11.96 9.51
N VAL A 3 -8.69 -12.02 8.27
CA VAL A 3 -9.64 -13.02 7.75
C VAL A 3 -8.99 -13.78 6.60
N LYS A 4 -9.33 -15.05 6.44
CA LYS A 4 -8.78 -15.96 5.43
C LYS A 4 -9.91 -16.47 4.52
N SER A 5 -9.61 -16.64 3.24
CA SER A 5 -10.48 -17.30 2.26
C SER A 5 -9.69 -18.39 1.55
N ASP A 6 -10.26 -19.59 1.46
CA ASP A 6 -9.69 -20.74 0.75
C ASP A 6 -10.47 -21.06 -0.55
N ASP A 7 -11.40 -20.19 -0.95
CA ASP A 7 -12.30 -20.42 -2.09
C ASP A 7 -12.38 -19.21 -3.05
N ASP A 8 -11.26 -18.52 -3.20
CA ASP A 8 -11.11 -17.36 -4.09
C ASP A 8 -12.00 -16.17 -3.68
N GLY A 9 -12.11 -15.95 -2.35
CA GLY A 9 -12.85 -14.82 -1.77
C GLY A 9 -14.36 -14.95 -1.82
N LYS A 10 -14.92 -16.17 -1.98
CA LYS A 10 -16.37 -16.39 -1.92
C LYS A 10 -16.89 -16.47 -0.49
N THR A 11 -16.09 -17.11 0.37
CA THR A 11 -16.35 -17.18 1.81
C THR A 11 -15.11 -16.78 2.60
N TRP A 12 -15.29 -16.32 3.82
CA TRP A 12 -14.22 -15.83 4.69
C TRP A 12 -14.33 -16.45 6.08
N SER A 13 -13.19 -16.70 6.71
CA SER A 13 -13.11 -17.17 8.09
C SER A 13 -13.70 -16.14 9.06
N GLU A 14 -13.99 -16.60 10.28
CA GLU A 14 -14.14 -15.69 11.40
C GLU A 14 -12.88 -14.83 11.59
N PRO A 15 -13.01 -13.57 12.05
CA PRO A 15 -11.89 -12.70 12.30
C PRO A 15 -10.94 -13.26 13.37
N ILE A 16 -9.66 -13.36 13.04
CA ILE A 16 -8.59 -13.76 13.94
C ILE A 16 -7.89 -12.50 14.44
N THR A 17 -7.84 -12.27 15.75
CA THR A 17 -7.11 -11.17 16.35
C THR A 17 -5.63 -11.52 16.44
N ILE A 18 -4.79 -10.82 15.70
CA ILE A 18 -3.33 -11.00 15.73
C ILE A 18 -2.70 -10.07 16.77
N VAL A 19 -3.18 -8.82 16.83
CA VAL A 19 -2.63 -7.80 17.71
C VAL A 19 -3.79 -7.09 18.43
N TYR A 20 -3.64 -6.96 19.75
CA TYR A 20 -4.50 -6.14 20.59
C TYR A 20 -3.62 -5.29 21.50
N ASN A 21 -3.67 -3.99 21.36
CA ASN A 21 -2.83 -3.04 22.11
C ASN A 21 -3.62 -2.25 23.17
N GLY A 22 -4.72 -2.82 23.68
CA GLY A 22 -5.59 -2.20 24.68
C GLY A 22 -6.57 -1.17 24.10
N GLU A 23 -7.54 -0.75 24.92
CA GLU A 23 -8.65 0.13 24.50
C GLU A 23 -8.22 1.57 24.17
N GLN A 24 -7.07 2.01 24.68
CA GLN A 24 -6.58 3.39 24.51
C GLN A 24 -5.57 3.54 23.37
N SER A 25 -5.26 2.46 22.67
CA SER A 25 -4.26 2.44 21.61
C SER A 25 -4.89 2.01 20.29
N ARG A 26 -4.67 2.83 19.26
CA ARG A 26 -5.12 2.52 17.90
C ARG A 26 -3.97 1.92 17.09
N CYS A 27 -4.18 0.70 16.57
CA CYS A 27 -3.36 0.14 15.49
C CYS A 27 -3.96 0.51 14.14
N PHE A 28 -3.11 0.89 13.17
CA PHE A 28 -3.55 1.41 11.88
C PHE A 28 -2.54 1.10 10.77
N ASP A 29 -2.95 1.34 9.52
CA ASP A 29 -2.17 1.13 8.29
C ASP A 29 -1.57 -0.28 8.18
N GLN A 30 -2.40 -1.29 8.41
CA GLN A 30 -2.02 -2.70 8.28
C GLN A 30 -1.64 -3.02 6.84
N CYS A 31 -0.56 -3.79 6.69
CA CYS A 31 -0.05 -4.21 5.40
C CYS A 31 0.39 -5.68 5.48
N LEU A 32 -0.21 -6.55 4.66
CA LEU A 32 0.22 -7.94 4.48
C LEU A 32 1.19 -8.04 3.30
N TRP A 33 2.25 -8.80 3.47
CA TRP A 33 3.25 -9.00 2.43
C TRP A 33 3.90 -10.38 2.53
N ILE A 34 4.01 -11.08 1.40
CA ILE A 34 4.80 -12.31 1.29
C ILE A 34 6.21 -11.92 0.88
N ASP A 35 7.20 -12.31 1.65
CA ASP A 35 8.60 -12.06 1.38
C ASP A 35 9.20 -13.08 0.39
N PRO A 36 10.43 -12.87 -0.10
CA PRO A 36 11.08 -13.80 -1.03
C PRO A 36 11.34 -15.22 -0.47
N LEU A 37 11.20 -15.41 0.84
CA LEU A 37 11.32 -16.72 1.49
C LEU A 37 9.97 -17.43 1.66
N GLY A 38 8.86 -16.81 1.18
CA GLY A 38 7.51 -17.35 1.30
C GLY A 38 6.83 -17.07 2.65
N ARG A 39 7.43 -16.27 3.53
CA ARG A 39 6.86 -15.94 4.83
C ARG A 39 5.85 -14.80 4.70
N LEU A 40 4.74 -14.89 5.44
CA LEU A 40 3.74 -13.82 5.51
C LEU A 40 4.09 -12.84 6.62
N TRP A 41 4.30 -11.60 6.24
CA TRP A 41 4.50 -10.47 7.14
C TRP A 41 3.21 -9.68 7.32
N LEU A 42 2.90 -9.33 8.56
CA LEU A 42 1.92 -8.31 8.91
C LEU A 42 2.67 -7.12 9.50
N PHE A 43 2.63 -5.99 8.80
CA PHE A 43 3.13 -4.71 9.31
C PHE A 43 1.97 -3.85 9.79
N TRP A 44 2.19 -3.03 10.81
CA TRP A 44 1.24 -2.03 11.29
C TRP A 44 1.95 -0.93 12.07
N ALA A 45 1.25 0.19 12.30
CA ALA A 45 1.68 1.22 13.22
C ALA A 45 0.69 1.33 14.37
N CYS A 46 1.17 1.78 15.55
CA CYS A 46 0.33 2.00 16.72
C CYS A 46 0.54 3.39 17.31
N GLN A 47 -0.52 3.93 17.90
CA GLN A 47 -0.45 5.03 18.84
C GLN A 47 -0.12 4.50 20.25
N PRO A 48 0.50 5.31 21.14
CA PRO A 48 0.96 6.69 20.93
C PRO A 48 2.35 6.80 20.31
N GLU A 49 3.10 5.70 20.12
CA GLU A 49 4.52 5.70 19.73
C GLU A 49 4.72 6.08 18.26
N PHE A 50 3.74 5.81 17.39
CA PHE A 50 3.83 5.98 15.93
C PHE A 50 5.03 5.26 15.30
N LYS A 51 5.33 4.07 15.83
CA LYS A 51 6.36 3.17 15.30
C LYS A 51 5.76 2.12 14.40
N THR A 52 6.59 1.57 13.53
CA THR A 52 6.24 0.40 12.70
C THR A 52 6.63 -0.88 13.42
N TYR A 53 5.66 -1.77 13.55
CA TYR A 53 5.79 -3.10 14.10
C TYR A 53 5.52 -4.15 13.02
N ALA A 54 5.99 -5.36 13.24
CA ALA A 54 5.65 -6.51 12.43
C ALA A 54 5.51 -7.80 13.25
N ALA A 55 4.72 -8.74 12.71
CA ALA A 55 4.71 -10.14 13.08
C ALA A 55 4.86 -10.98 11.81
N ILE A 56 5.44 -12.18 11.95
CA ILE A 56 5.81 -13.05 10.84
C ILE A 56 5.12 -14.39 11.02
N CYS A 57 4.50 -14.91 9.97
CA CYS A 57 4.05 -16.28 9.88
C CYS A 57 4.95 -17.00 8.88
N ASP A 58 5.73 -17.97 9.37
CA ASP A 58 6.75 -18.65 8.56
C ASP A 58 6.15 -19.57 7.50
N ASP A 59 4.96 -20.11 7.75
CA ASP A 59 4.24 -21.00 6.84
C ASP A 59 2.77 -20.56 6.72
N PRO A 60 2.46 -19.64 5.78
CA PRO A 60 1.11 -19.11 5.64
C PRO A 60 0.11 -20.07 4.97
N ASP A 61 0.57 -21.21 4.44
CA ASP A 61 -0.28 -22.20 3.78
C ASP A 61 -0.89 -23.19 4.77
N GLN A 62 -0.48 -23.15 6.03
CA GLN A 62 -1.09 -23.97 7.07
C GLN A 62 -2.53 -23.56 7.38
N SER A 63 -3.31 -24.52 7.89
CA SER A 63 -4.69 -24.29 8.30
C SER A 63 -4.80 -23.25 9.43
N GLU A 64 -3.83 -23.23 10.33
CA GLU A 64 -3.70 -22.27 11.43
C GLU A 64 -2.47 -21.38 11.20
N LEU A 65 -2.67 -20.07 11.20
CA LEU A 65 -1.59 -19.10 11.05
C LEU A 65 -0.88 -18.91 12.40
N ILE A 66 0.36 -19.36 12.49
CA ILE A 66 1.20 -19.17 13.68
C ILE A 66 2.08 -17.94 13.48
N TRP A 67 1.88 -16.94 14.33
CA TRP A 67 2.60 -15.68 14.26
C TRP A 67 3.75 -15.62 15.27
N SER A 68 4.86 -15.03 14.87
CA SER A 68 6.01 -14.75 15.73
C SER A 68 5.68 -13.75 16.84
N ASP A 69 6.61 -13.56 17.75
CA ASP A 69 6.64 -12.39 18.62
C ASP A 69 6.70 -11.11 17.78
N ILE A 70 6.17 -10.01 18.35
CA ILE A 70 6.16 -8.70 17.71
C ILE A 70 7.57 -8.13 17.68
N ILE A 71 7.99 -7.65 16.51
CA ILE A 71 9.27 -6.95 16.32
C ILE A 71 9.05 -5.48 15.95
N THR A 72 9.97 -4.62 16.35
CA THR A 72 10.01 -3.21 15.89
C THR A 72 10.81 -3.13 14.59
N VAL A 73 10.19 -2.58 13.55
CA VAL A 73 10.77 -2.41 12.22
C VAL A 73 11.37 -1.01 12.03
N GLY A 74 10.69 0.00 12.55
CA GLY A 74 11.13 1.40 12.42
C GLY A 74 10.51 2.29 13.48
N GLU A 75 11.18 3.40 13.74
CA GLU A 75 10.78 4.39 14.72
C GLU A 75 9.70 5.36 14.19
N GLU A 76 9.29 5.19 12.94
CA GLU A 76 8.27 5.99 12.25
C GLU A 76 7.25 5.07 11.56
N VAL A 77 6.28 5.65 10.84
CA VAL A 77 5.12 4.95 10.28
C VAL A 77 5.41 4.40 8.88
N MET A 78 5.15 3.11 8.67
CA MET A 78 5.12 2.45 7.37
C MET A 78 3.66 2.21 6.94
N MET A 79 3.34 2.57 5.71
CA MET A 79 1.96 2.49 5.19
C MET A 79 1.83 1.63 3.94
N ASN A 80 2.93 1.16 3.38
CA ASN A 80 2.96 0.38 2.15
C ASN A 80 3.96 -0.77 2.23
N LYS A 81 3.78 -1.78 1.36
CA LYS A 81 4.63 -2.98 1.30
C LYS A 81 6.08 -2.65 0.97
N PRO A 82 7.03 -3.46 1.46
CA PRO A 82 8.42 -3.41 1.01
C PRO A 82 8.56 -3.63 -0.50
N THR A 83 9.62 -3.07 -1.07
CA THR A 83 10.10 -3.39 -2.42
C THR A 83 11.39 -4.19 -2.30
N VAL A 84 11.42 -5.37 -2.92
CA VAL A 84 12.63 -6.18 -3.01
C VAL A 84 13.39 -5.78 -4.27
N LEU A 85 14.65 -5.39 -4.10
CA LEU A 85 15.53 -5.07 -5.22
C LEU A 85 16.03 -6.36 -5.90
N LYS A 86 16.43 -6.28 -7.17
CA LYS A 86 17.06 -7.39 -7.89
C LYS A 86 18.31 -7.95 -7.18
N THR A 87 18.92 -7.16 -6.30
CA THR A 87 20.05 -7.58 -5.45
C THR A 87 19.62 -8.31 -4.17
N GLY A 88 18.30 -8.47 -3.91
CA GLY A 88 17.75 -9.14 -2.75
C GLY A 88 17.53 -8.24 -1.52
N GLU A 89 17.99 -7.00 -1.55
CA GLU A 89 17.78 -6.03 -0.48
C GLU A 89 16.31 -5.58 -0.45
N TRP A 90 15.77 -5.39 0.74
CA TRP A 90 14.42 -4.84 0.93
C TRP A 90 14.50 -3.35 1.19
N LEU A 91 13.64 -2.59 0.54
CA LEU A 91 13.41 -1.17 0.82
C LEU A 91 12.02 -0.99 1.40
N LEU A 92 11.95 -0.32 2.56
CA LEU A 92 10.71 -0.11 3.31
C LEU A 92 10.38 1.39 3.29
N PRO A 93 9.16 1.76 2.85
CA PRO A 93 8.70 3.15 2.79
C PRO A 93 8.21 3.61 4.15
N ILE A 94 9.05 4.23 4.95
CA ILE A 94 8.77 4.68 6.32
C ILE A 94 8.86 6.20 6.40
N THR A 95 7.92 6.85 7.08
CA THR A 95 7.84 8.32 7.17
C THR A 95 7.37 8.82 8.53
N ILE A 96 7.71 10.06 8.84
CA ILE A 96 7.15 10.79 9.98
C ILE A 96 5.86 11.48 9.54
N TRP A 97 4.77 11.23 10.25
CA TRP A 97 3.49 11.88 9.97
C TRP A 97 3.51 13.38 10.29
N PRO A 98 2.70 14.20 9.58
CA PRO A 98 2.64 15.63 9.80
C PRO A 98 1.98 15.98 11.15
N GLU A 99 2.33 17.14 11.69
CA GLU A 99 1.64 17.76 12.83
C GLU A 99 0.16 18.01 12.53
N GLY A 100 -0.65 18.05 13.61
CA GLY A 100 -2.03 18.51 13.53
C GLY A 100 -3.00 17.53 12.91
N VAL A 101 -2.62 16.29 12.71
CA VAL A 101 -3.55 15.19 12.46
C VAL A 101 -4.15 14.77 13.80
N ASP A 102 -5.48 14.66 13.88
CA ASP A 102 -6.20 14.33 15.12
C ASP A 102 -5.54 13.17 15.87
N GLY A 103 -5.16 13.43 17.13
CA GLY A 103 -4.55 12.46 18.02
C GLY A 103 -3.03 12.28 17.89
N ILE A 104 -2.34 12.99 16.99
CA ILE A 104 -0.87 12.96 16.93
C ILE A 104 -0.28 13.94 17.95
N PRO A 105 0.48 13.46 18.95
CA PRO A 105 1.10 14.34 19.92
C PRO A 105 2.08 15.31 19.26
N LYS A 106 2.15 16.55 19.74
CA LYS A 106 3.14 17.56 19.30
C LYS A 106 4.59 17.07 19.32
N LEU A 107 4.90 16.04 20.13
CA LEU A 107 6.24 15.47 20.28
C LEU A 107 6.78 14.81 19.00
N ILE A 108 5.90 14.26 18.14
CA ILE A 108 6.32 13.71 16.85
C ILE A 108 6.56 14.81 15.82
N SER A 109 5.95 15.94 16.05
CA SER A 109 6.03 17.15 15.25
C SER A 109 7.31 17.97 15.45
N GLN A 110 8.08 17.71 16.48
CA GLN A 110 9.37 18.36 16.72
C GLN A 110 10.46 17.91 15.76
N ALA A 111 10.16 17.00 14.85
CA ALA A 111 11.03 16.72 13.74
C ALA A 111 11.09 17.94 12.82
N LYS A 112 11.91 18.95 13.20
CA LYS A 112 12.43 19.97 12.28
C LYS A 112 12.99 19.33 10.99
N ASP A 113 13.19 18.03 11.01
CA ASP A 113 13.73 17.16 9.99
C ASP A 113 12.72 16.09 9.53
N ARG A 114 11.40 16.45 9.40
CA ARG A 114 10.42 15.55 8.80
C ARG A 114 10.86 15.23 7.37
N LYS A 115 11.30 13.98 7.15
CA LYS A 115 11.76 13.45 5.85
C LYS A 115 10.91 12.27 5.42
N ILE A 116 10.94 11.97 4.14
CA ILE A 116 10.39 10.79 3.53
C ILE A 116 11.49 9.75 3.53
N PHE A 117 11.50 8.87 4.54
CA PHE A 117 12.59 7.92 4.75
C PHE A 117 12.42 6.66 3.92
N VAL A 118 13.56 6.05 3.62
CA VAL A 118 13.67 4.69 3.14
C VAL A 118 14.49 3.91 4.15
N TYR A 119 13.90 2.86 4.71
CA TYR A 119 14.63 1.87 5.50
C TYR A 119 15.04 0.71 4.60
N SER A 120 16.00 -0.08 5.04
CA SER A 120 16.40 -1.28 4.33
C SER A 120 16.70 -2.44 5.26
N SER A 121 16.50 -3.65 4.73
CA SER A 121 17.03 -4.88 5.28
C SER A 121 17.88 -5.57 4.21
N THR A 122 19.04 -6.10 4.61
CA THR A 122 19.97 -6.86 3.75
C THR A 122 20.12 -8.32 4.22
N ASP A 123 19.35 -8.72 5.23
CA ASP A 123 19.46 -9.99 5.92
C ASP A 123 18.10 -10.72 6.04
N ASN A 124 17.23 -10.49 5.03
CA ASN A 124 15.88 -11.06 4.95
C ASN A 124 14.99 -10.69 6.16
N GLY A 125 15.03 -9.43 6.57
CA GLY A 125 14.15 -8.88 7.60
C GLY A 125 14.58 -9.18 9.04
N LYS A 126 15.81 -9.63 9.29
CA LYS A 126 16.34 -9.79 10.65
C LYS A 126 16.68 -8.44 11.29
N THR A 127 17.22 -7.52 10.49
CA THR A 127 17.53 -6.15 10.93
C THR A 127 17.08 -5.11 9.94
N PHE A 128 16.77 -3.92 10.44
CA PHE A 128 16.31 -2.78 9.66
C PHE A 128 17.12 -1.54 10.01
N GLN A 129 17.46 -0.74 9.00
CA GLN A 129 18.20 0.52 9.19
C GLN A 129 17.73 1.59 8.22
N LYS A 130 17.85 2.85 8.62
CA LYS A 130 17.67 3.98 7.71
C LYS A 130 18.73 3.92 6.62
N ARG A 131 18.30 4.01 5.34
CA ARG A 131 19.19 4.00 4.18
C ARG A 131 19.32 5.39 3.57
N GLY A 132 18.19 6.03 3.27
CA GLY A 132 18.16 7.32 2.63
C GLY A 132 16.86 8.06 2.89
N TRP A 133 16.75 9.24 2.27
CA TRP A 133 15.54 10.06 2.41
C TRP A 133 15.41 11.05 1.25
N THR A 134 14.20 11.56 1.08
CA THR A 134 13.89 12.70 0.21
C THR A 134 12.95 13.67 0.89
N ASP A 135 12.62 14.76 0.20
CA ASP A 135 11.60 15.72 0.56
C ASP A 135 10.89 16.20 -0.70
N CYS A 136 9.69 16.76 -0.58
CA CYS A 136 8.95 17.38 -1.69
C CYS A 136 7.99 18.45 -1.19
N ASP A 137 7.47 19.25 -2.11
CA ASP A 137 6.44 20.21 -1.80
C ASP A 137 5.07 19.55 -1.57
N LYS A 138 4.17 20.26 -0.90
CA LYS A 138 2.76 19.88 -0.68
C LYS A 138 2.58 18.52 -0.02
N ARG A 139 3.54 18.07 0.79
CA ARG A 139 3.47 16.80 1.53
C ARG A 139 2.18 16.69 2.34
N LEU A 140 1.67 15.47 2.39
CA LEU A 140 0.52 15.11 3.21
C LEU A 140 0.94 14.00 4.19
N PHE A 141 0.49 12.77 3.99
CA PHE A 141 0.94 11.61 4.76
C PHE A 141 2.11 10.87 4.10
N ASP A 142 2.57 11.36 2.95
CA ASP A 142 3.60 10.80 2.07
C ASP A 142 3.18 9.48 1.43
N GLU A 143 2.81 8.45 2.18
CA GLU A 143 2.32 7.14 1.72
C GLU A 143 3.05 6.67 0.46
N HIS A 144 4.39 6.88 0.46
CA HIS A 144 5.22 6.65 -0.70
C HIS A 144 5.40 5.17 -1.01
N MET A 145 5.66 4.88 -2.27
CA MET A 145 5.98 3.54 -2.76
C MET A 145 7.22 3.62 -3.66
N ILE A 146 8.03 2.57 -3.63
CA ILE A 146 9.28 2.48 -4.36
C ILE A 146 9.15 1.40 -5.43
N LEU A 147 9.67 1.69 -6.63
CA LEU A 147 9.78 0.76 -7.75
C LEU A 147 11.21 0.72 -8.24
N GLU A 148 11.80 -0.47 -8.36
CA GLU A 148 13.04 -0.65 -9.12
C GLU A 148 12.73 -0.68 -10.61
N ARG A 149 13.35 0.21 -11.37
CA ARG A 149 13.20 0.32 -12.83
C ARG A 149 14.09 -0.69 -13.55
N ASN A 150 13.83 -0.90 -14.82
CA ASN A 150 14.59 -1.87 -15.64
C ASN A 150 16.06 -1.49 -15.77
N ASP A 151 16.39 -0.20 -15.74
CA ASP A 151 17.76 0.33 -15.77
C ASP A 151 18.50 0.24 -14.41
N GLY A 152 17.83 -0.27 -13.36
CA GLY A 152 18.37 -0.39 -12.01
C GLY A 152 18.24 0.87 -11.15
N SER A 153 17.75 1.98 -11.71
CA SER A 153 17.38 3.16 -10.92
C SER A 153 16.10 2.90 -10.14
N LEU A 154 15.86 3.68 -9.10
CA LEU A 154 14.64 3.60 -8.31
C LEU A 154 13.76 4.81 -8.60
N LEU A 155 12.46 4.56 -8.72
CA LEU A 155 11.40 5.56 -8.73
C LEU A 155 10.65 5.48 -7.41
N MET A 156 10.44 6.62 -6.78
CA MET A 156 9.55 6.78 -5.63
C MET A 156 8.37 7.65 -6.03
N TYR A 157 7.16 7.16 -5.90
CA TYR A 157 5.95 7.97 -5.93
C TYR A 157 5.52 8.35 -4.52
N ILE A 158 5.08 9.60 -4.33
CA ILE A 158 4.77 10.20 -3.03
C ILE A 158 3.41 10.86 -3.12
N ARG A 159 2.52 10.54 -2.18
CA ARG A 159 1.22 11.21 -2.04
C ARG A 159 1.41 12.64 -1.57
N THR A 160 0.87 13.58 -2.33
CA THR A 160 0.84 15.01 -1.98
C THR A 160 -0.59 15.57 -2.01
N LYS A 161 -0.75 16.86 -1.77
CA LYS A 161 -2.02 17.58 -1.96
C LYS A 161 -2.21 17.87 -3.44
N GLY A 162 -3.00 17.06 -4.13
CA GLY A 162 -3.41 17.25 -5.52
C GLY A 162 -2.78 16.27 -6.50
N ASN A 163 -1.49 16.33 -6.76
CA ASN A 163 -0.80 15.39 -7.65
C ASN A 163 0.03 14.37 -6.86
N ILE A 164 0.55 13.38 -7.55
CA ILE A 164 1.60 12.48 -7.03
C ILE A 164 2.94 13.13 -7.33
N ALA A 165 3.83 13.24 -6.34
CA ALA A 165 5.22 13.63 -6.59
C ALA A 165 6.06 12.39 -6.91
N GLN A 166 7.18 12.60 -7.62
CA GLN A 166 8.15 11.57 -7.96
C GLN A 166 9.55 11.99 -7.54
N SER A 167 10.34 11.02 -7.09
CA SER A 167 11.76 11.17 -6.75
C SER A 167 12.53 9.98 -7.30
N PHE A 168 13.80 10.16 -7.63
CA PHE A 168 14.64 9.14 -8.22
C PHE A 168 15.90 8.89 -7.38
N SER A 169 16.34 7.64 -7.36
CA SER A 169 17.63 7.25 -6.81
C SER A 169 18.41 6.44 -7.84
N TYR A 170 19.72 6.71 -7.94
CA TYR A 170 20.65 6.05 -8.86
C TYR A 170 21.72 5.24 -8.13
N ASP A 171 21.59 5.13 -6.81
CA ASP A 171 22.53 4.48 -5.90
C ASP A 171 21.84 3.51 -4.93
N LYS A 172 20.78 2.82 -5.39
CA LYS A 172 19.99 1.86 -4.62
C LYS A 172 19.31 2.44 -3.38
N GLY A 173 18.92 3.71 -3.41
CA GLY A 173 18.14 4.36 -2.36
C GLY A 173 18.96 5.02 -1.25
N TYR A 174 20.28 5.18 -1.41
CA TYR A 174 21.10 5.95 -0.46
C TYR A 174 20.90 7.46 -0.61
N THR A 175 20.81 7.93 -1.86
CA THR A 175 20.45 9.33 -2.14
C THR A 175 19.27 9.40 -3.10
N TRP A 176 18.48 10.47 -2.97
CA TRP A 176 17.27 10.68 -3.74
C TRP A 176 17.23 12.12 -4.25
N THR A 177 16.69 12.32 -5.45
CA THR A 177 16.39 13.67 -5.93
C THR A 177 15.31 14.29 -5.06
N TYR A 178 15.25 15.63 -5.01
CA TYR A 178 14.06 16.30 -4.46
C TYR A 178 12.81 15.87 -5.23
N GLY A 179 11.71 15.63 -4.52
CA GLY A 179 10.47 15.15 -5.14
C GLY A 179 9.79 16.25 -5.95
N GLU A 180 9.56 15.99 -7.23
CA GLU A 180 8.92 16.88 -8.17
C GLU A 180 7.53 16.37 -8.54
N ASP A 181 6.65 17.27 -9.04
CA ASP A 181 5.33 16.90 -9.56
C ASP A 181 5.46 15.95 -10.75
N SER A 182 4.93 14.74 -10.65
CA SER A 182 4.94 13.77 -11.76
C SER A 182 3.95 14.09 -12.87
N GLY A 183 3.04 15.07 -12.68
CA GLY A 183 1.91 15.31 -13.55
C GLY A 183 0.73 14.35 -13.37
N ILE A 184 0.88 13.29 -12.56
CA ILE A 184 -0.18 12.33 -12.27
C ILE A 184 -1.12 12.94 -11.23
N LYS A 185 -2.37 13.15 -11.61
CA LYS A 185 -3.40 13.69 -10.71
C LYS A 185 -3.83 12.63 -9.69
N SER A 186 -4.12 13.11 -8.47
CA SER A 186 -4.66 12.28 -7.38
C SER A 186 -5.60 13.10 -6.51
N PRO A 187 -6.69 12.53 -5.98
CA PRO A 187 -7.57 13.24 -5.05
C PRO A 187 -6.99 13.33 -3.63
N GLY A 188 -5.67 13.23 -3.46
CA GLY A 188 -5.03 13.13 -2.15
C GLY A 188 -5.36 11.82 -1.44
N SER A 189 -5.41 10.71 -2.18
CA SER A 189 -5.58 9.34 -1.69
C SER A 189 -4.31 8.54 -1.90
N ARG A 190 -4.17 7.40 -1.19
CA ARG A 190 -3.16 6.39 -1.48
C ARG A 190 -3.38 5.83 -2.89
N PHE A 191 -2.31 5.47 -3.54
CA PHE A 191 -2.25 4.71 -4.81
C PHE A 191 -1.55 3.38 -4.56
N CYS A 192 -1.50 2.50 -5.56
CA CYS A 192 -0.67 1.29 -5.52
C CYS A 192 0.17 1.20 -6.80
N ILE A 193 1.46 0.86 -6.64
CA ILE A 193 2.38 0.59 -7.74
C ILE A 193 3.11 -0.72 -7.46
N ARG A 194 3.13 -1.64 -8.46
CA ARG A 194 3.76 -2.95 -8.35
C ARG A 194 4.34 -3.41 -9.67
N ARG A 195 5.53 -4.05 -9.62
CA ARG A 195 6.07 -4.81 -10.75
C ARG A 195 5.31 -6.13 -10.85
N LEU A 196 4.77 -6.43 -12.00
CA LEU A 196 4.12 -7.71 -12.33
C LEU A 196 5.15 -8.75 -12.80
N LYS A 197 4.76 -10.01 -12.81
CA LYS A 197 5.59 -11.13 -13.31
C LYS A 197 5.95 -11.00 -14.79
N SER A 198 5.11 -10.32 -15.57
CA SER A 198 5.40 -9.96 -16.97
C SER A 198 6.58 -8.98 -17.13
N GLY A 199 6.97 -8.32 -16.04
CA GLY A 199 7.92 -7.21 -16.06
C GLY A 199 7.26 -5.84 -16.25
N ASN A 200 5.97 -5.79 -16.57
CA ASN A 200 5.20 -4.53 -16.63
C ASN A 200 4.89 -4.01 -15.23
N VAL A 201 4.45 -2.77 -15.13
CA VAL A 201 4.10 -2.14 -13.87
C VAL A 201 2.59 -1.95 -13.78
N LEU A 202 1.99 -2.51 -12.73
CA LEU A 202 0.63 -2.19 -12.32
C LEU A 202 0.63 -0.87 -11.58
N PHE A 203 -0.26 0.03 -11.97
CA PHE A 203 -0.55 1.25 -11.25
C PHE A 203 -2.06 1.36 -10.99
N ILE A 204 -2.44 1.57 -9.73
CA ILE A 204 -3.83 1.74 -9.33
C ILE A 204 -3.98 3.11 -8.68
N ASN A 205 -4.81 3.94 -9.27
CA ASN A 205 -5.08 5.29 -8.81
C ASN A 205 -6.49 5.71 -9.26
N HIS A 206 -6.94 6.86 -8.81
CA HIS A 206 -8.15 7.50 -9.33
C HIS A 206 -7.89 8.13 -10.70
N TYR A 207 -8.79 7.90 -11.66
CA TYR A 207 -8.67 8.44 -13.02
C TYR A 207 -9.96 9.13 -13.45
N ASN A 208 -9.86 10.32 -14.05
CA ASN A 208 -11.03 11.15 -14.41
C ASN A 208 -12.00 11.34 -13.23
N PHE A 209 -11.47 11.62 -12.06
CA PHE A 209 -12.17 11.61 -10.78
C PHE A 209 -12.76 12.99 -10.43
N ASN A 210 -13.79 12.94 -9.56
CA ASN A 210 -14.28 14.07 -8.79
C ASN A 210 -14.35 13.67 -7.31
N GLY A 211 -13.29 13.96 -6.54
CA GLY A 211 -13.11 13.38 -5.21
C GLY A 211 -12.54 11.96 -5.28
N ARG A 212 -12.82 11.13 -4.27
CA ARG A 212 -12.31 9.74 -4.19
C ARG A 212 -13.28 8.77 -4.87
N ASN A 213 -13.33 8.82 -6.20
CA ASN A 213 -14.09 7.89 -7.03
C ASN A 213 -13.25 7.41 -8.22
N ASN A 214 -13.83 6.60 -9.08
CA ASN A 214 -13.19 6.13 -10.30
C ASN A 214 -11.83 5.46 -10.05
N LEU A 215 -11.78 4.52 -9.11
CA LEU A 215 -10.59 3.71 -8.88
C LEU A 215 -10.29 2.88 -10.13
N THR A 216 -9.12 3.07 -10.71
CA THR A 216 -8.74 2.52 -12.01
C THR A 216 -7.39 1.82 -11.93
N ALA A 217 -7.30 0.63 -12.49
CA ALA A 217 -6.04 -0.08 -12.68
C ALA A 217 -5.50 0.20 -14.09
N MET A 218 -4.20 0.40 -14.19
CA MET A 218 -3.46 0.77 -15.41
C MET A 218 -2.17 -0.04 -15.50
N ILE A 219 -1.67 -0.24 -16.70
CA ILE A 219 -0.38 -0.91 -16.97
C ILE A 219 0.60 0.08 -17.57
N SER A 220 1.84 0.02 -17.13
CA SER A 220 2.97 0.69 -17.78
C SER A 220 3.98 -0.35 -18.25
N LYS A 221 4.41 -0.23 -19.51
CA LYS A 221 5.44 -1.07 -20.14
C LYS A 221 6.81 -0.41 -20.19
N ASP A 222 6.90 0.83 -19.72
CA ASP A 222 8.06 1.71 -19.86
C ASP A 222 8.51 2.34 -18.53
N ASP A 223 8.34 1.61 -17.42
CA ASP A 223 8.73 2.04 -16.07
C ASP A 223 8.06 3.35 -15.63
N CYS A 224 6.74 3.42 -15.80
CA CYS A 224 5.86 4.51 -15.38
C CYS A 224 6.02 5.82 -16.17
N LYS A 225 6.57 5.79 -17.39
CA LYS A 225 6.58 6.97 -18.27
C LYS A 225 5.21 7.17 -18.94
N THR A 226 4.56 6.07 -19.33
CA THR A 226 3.20 6.08 -19.89
C THR A 226 2.36 4.97 -19.26
N PHE A 227 1.04 5.13 -19.33
CA PHE A 227 0.06 4.17 -18.83
C PHE A 227 -0.98 3.85 -19.91
N GLU A 228 -1.43 2.60 -19.94
CA GLU A 228 -2.43 2.08 -20.86
C GLU A 228 -3.43 1.15 -20.16
N GLY A 229 -4.53 0.79 -20.85
CA GLY A 229 -5.53 -0.16 -20.42
C GLY A 229 -6.71 0.48 -19.68
N PHE A 230 -6.51 1.15 -18.56
CA PHE A 230 -7.51 1.90 -17.80
C PHE A 230 -8.77 1.10 -17.44
N LEU A 231 -8.61 -0.03 -16.75
CA LEU A 231 -9.72 -0.80 -16.24
C LEU A 231 -10.33 -0.12 -15.00
N MET A 232 -11.58 0.31 -15.12
CA MET A 232 -12.36 0.83 -14.00
C MET A 232 -12.67 -0.29 -13.00
N ILE A 233 -12.06 -0.24 -11.81
CA ILE A 233 -12.30 -1.20 -10.72
C ILE A 233 -13.58 -0.85 -9.98
N ASP A 234 -13.75 0.43 -9.65
CA ASP A 234 -14.94 0.92 -8.96
C ASP A 234 -15.17 2.41 -9.25
N GLU A 235 -16.35 2.74 -9.76
CA GLU A 235 -16.75 4.12 -10.11
C GLU A 235 -17.37 4.89 -8.94
N ARG A 236 -17.79 4.19 -7.87
CA ARG A 236 -18.56 4.77 -6.77
C ARG A 236 -17.75 5.80 -5.98
N ASP A 237 -18.43 6.64 -5.22
CA ASP A 237 -17.80 7.64 -4.37
C ASP A 237 -17.20 7.04 -3.09
N ASN A 238 -16.28 7.78 -2.50
CA ASN A 238 -15.60 7.46 -1.24
C ASN A 238 -14.78 6.16 -1.24
N ILE A 239 -14.28 5.79 -2.42
CA ILE A 239 -13.35 4.67 -2.61
C ILE A 239 -11.93 5.13 -2.29
N SER A 240 -11.13 4.31 -1.60
CA SER A 240 -9.74 4.64 -1.33
C SER A 240 -8.85 3.44 -1.02
N TYR A 241 -7.57 3.74 -0.89
CA TYR A 241 -6.52 2.86 -0.32
C TYR A 241 -6.37 1.50 -1.02
N PRO A 242 -6.18 1.50 -2.34
CA PRO A 242 -5.91 0.26 -3.04
C PRO A 242 -4.58 -0.35 -2.61
N ASP A 243 -4.56 -1.67 -2.51
CA ASP A 243 -3.36 -2.49 -2.47
C ASP A 243 -3.55 -3.70 -3.37
N ALA A 244 -2.45 -4.27 -3.90
CA ALA A 244 -2.54 -5.36 -4.85
C ALA A 244 -1.44 -6.40 -4.64
N VAL A 245 -1.77 -7.64 -5.05
CA VAL A 245 -0.84 -8.76 -5.14
C VAL A 245 -1.16 -9.56 -6.40
N GLN A 246 -0.14 -10.14 -7.02
CA GLN A 246 -0.28 -11.07 -8.15
C GLN A 246 0.08 -12.48 -7.70
N ASP A 247 -0.79 -13.46 -7.96
CA ASP A 247 -0.52 -14.88 -7.69
C ASP A 247 0.36 -15.53 -8.77
N ASP A 248 0.61 -16.83 -8.63
CA ASP A 248 1.47 -17.57 -9.54
C ASP A 248 0.81 -17.82 -10.90
N GLU A 249 -0.51 -17.85 -10.95
CA GLU A 249 -1.31 -18.00 -12.16
C GLU A 249 -1.47 -16.70 -12.95
N GLY A 250 -0.98 -15.57 -12.40
CA GLY A 250 -1.06 -14.25 -13.04
C GLY A 250 -2.32 -13.45 -12.67
N ASN A 251 -3.17 -13.97 -11.79
CA ASN A 251 -4.31 -13.21 -11.28
C ASN A 251 -3.81 -12.08 -10.37
N ILE A 252 -4.44 -10.93 -10.50
CA ILE A 252 -4.16 -9.74 -9.70
C ILE A 252 -5.35 -9.52 -8.76
N TYR A 253 -5.10 -9.62 -7.47
CA TYR A 253 -6.08 -9.33 -6.44
C TYR A 253 -5.87 -7.90 -5.96
N ILE A 254 -6.94 -7.08 -6.02
CA ILE A 254 -6.93 -5.67 -5.66
C ILE A 254 -7.90 -5.46 -4.51
N ILE A 255 -7.37 -5.15 -3.32
CA ILE A 255 -8.16 -4.80 -2.14
C ILE A 255 -8.26 -3.27 -2.02
N TYR A 256 -9.41 -2.77 -1.59
CA TYR A 256 -9.64 -1.35 -1.36
C TYR A 256 -10.81 -1.14 -0.38
N ASP A 257 -10.95 0.07 0.15
CA ASP A 257 -12.05 0.42 1.03
C ASP A 257 -13.06 1.37 0.39
N ARG A 258 -14.26 1.39 0.96
CA ARG A 258 -15.32 2.35 0.64
C ARG A 258 -15.96 2.89 1.91
N GLU A 259 -16.20 4.21 1.94
CA GLU A 259 -16.95 4.88 3.00
C GLU A 259 -16.30 4.80 4.40
N ARG A 260 -14.98 4.88 4.49
CA ARG A 260 -14.26 4.81 5.78
C ARG A 260 -14.11 6.15 6.52
N GLY A 261 -14.57 7.27 5.97
CA GLY A 261 -14.39 8.62 6.53
C GLY A 261 -15.05 8.83 7.89
N THR A 262 -14.70 9.92 8.57
CA THR A 262 -15.22 10.30 9.90
C THR A 262 -16.61 10.94 9.86
N THR A 263 -17.19 11.15 8.69
CA THR A 263 -18.47 11.82 8.48
C THR A 263 -19.63 10.88 8.21
N TYR A 264 -19.54 9.66 8.68
CA TYR A 264 -20.52 8.58 8.42
C TYR A 264 -21.98 8.91 8.71
N GLU A 265 -22.24 9.75 9.71
CA GLU A 265 -23.58 10.18 10.08
C GLU A 265 -24.28 11.01 8.99
N LYS A 266 -23.52 11.51 8.01
CA LYS A 266 -24.01 12.38 6.92
C LYS A 266 -24.13 11.68 5.57
N LEU A 267 -23.70 10.42 5.47
CA LEU A 267 -23.75 9.68 4.22
C LEU A 267 -25.08 8.96 4.07
N PRO A 268 -25.69 9.01 2.89
CA PRO A 268 -26.98 8.33 2.64
C PRO A 268 -26.87 6.80 2.69
N ASP A 269 -25.67 6.25 2.46
CA ASP A 269 -25.36 4.82 2.57
C ASP A 269 -23.99 4.63 3.23
N PRO A 270 -23.91 4.58 4.57
CA PRO A 270 -22.64 4.38 5.30
C PRO A 270 -22.18 2.92 5.19
N ALA A 271 -21.72 2.52 4.01
CA ALA A 271 -21.43 1.13 3.71
C ALA A 271 -20.25 0.56 4.52
N ARG A 272 -19.20 1.37 4.79
CA ARG A 272 -17.98 0.93 5.50
C ARG A 272 -17.50 -0.44 5.03
N GLU A 273 -17.25 -0.54 3.74
CA GLU A 273 -16.93 -1.80 3.06
C GLU A 273 -15.44 -1.94 2.85
N ILE A 274 -14.93 -3.18 2.98
CA ILE A 274 -13.67 -3.62 2.39
C ILE A 274 -14.04 -4.50 1.21
N LEU A 275 -13.47 -4.18 0.04
CA LEU A 275 -13.79 -4.82 -1.22
C LEU A 275 -12.55 -5.44 -1.85
N LEU A 276 -12.78 -6.46 -2.67
CA LEU A 276 -11.79 -7.16 -3.44
C LEU A 276 -12.21 -7.21 -4.90
N ALA A 277 -11.24 -7.09 -5.80
CA ALA A 277 -11.37 -7.41 -7.21
C ALA A 277 -10.31 -8.45 -7.58
N LYS A 278 -10.63 -9.35 -8.50
CA LYS A 278 -9.70 -10.28 -9.15
C LYS A 278 -9.74 -10.01 -10.64
N VAL A 279 -8.61 -9.67 -11.21
CA VAL A 279 -8.44 -9.35 -12.63
C VAL A 279 -7.13 -9.93 -13.15
N THR A 280 -6.95 -9.93 -14.47
CA THR A 280 -5.67 -10.25 -15.09
C THR A 280 -5.07 -9.00 -15.75
N GLU A 281 -3.81 -9.08 -16.14
CA GLU A 281 -3.14 -8.02 -16.88
C GLU A 281 -3.86 -7.75 -18.22
N GLU A 282 -4.38 -8.79 -18.87
CA GLU A 282 -5.15 -8.70 -20.11
C GLU A 282 -6.48 -7.94 -19.91
N ASP A 283 -7.16 -8.17 -18.79
CA ASP A 283 -8.38 -7.40 -18.45
C ASP A 283 -8.06 -5.91 -18.34
N ILE A 284 -6.95 -5.57 -17.65
CA ILE A 284 -6.53 -4.19 -17.47
C ILE A 284 -6.18 -3.57 -18.83
N LEU A 285 -5.39 -4.25 -19.65
CA LEU A 285 -5.01 -3.79 -20.99
C LEU A 285 -6.21 -3.63 -21.93
N ALA A 286 -7.22 -4.49 -21.81
CA ALA A 286 -8.47 -4.37 -22.55
C ALA A 286 -9.39 -3.25 -22.05
N GLY A 287 -9.12 -2.67 -20.88
CA GLY A 287 -9.98 -1.68 -20.22
C GLY A 287 -11.35 -2.23 -19.78
N LYS A 288 -11.50 -3.55 -19.74
CA LYS A 288 -12.73 -4.25 -19.33
C LYS A 288 -12.42 -5.68 -18.94
N VAL A 289 -13.25 -6.27 -18.08
CA VAL A 289 -13.16 -7.69 -17.74
C VAL A 289 -13.47 -8.54 -18.97
N ILE A 290 -12.51 -9.34 -19.42
CA ILE A 290 -12.62 -10.28 -20.55
C ILE A 290 -12.38 -11.72 -20.10
N ASN A 291 -11.64 -11.94 -19.02
CA ASN A 291 -11.39 -13.25 -18.46
C ASN A 291 -12.61 -13.72 -17.65
N LYS A 292 -13.03 -14.96 -17.85
CA LYS A 292 -14.22 -15.55 -17.20
C LYS A 292 -14.05 -15.75 -15.69
N THR A 293 -12.82 -15.81 -15.20
CA THR A 293 -12.52 -15.97 -13.76
C THR A 293 -12.36 -14.64 -13.03
N SER A 294 -12.33 -13.54 -13.76
CA SER A 294 -12.19 -12.17 -13.20
C SER A 294 -13.54 -11.65 -12.70
N TRP A 295 -13.48 -10.87 -11.65
CA TRP A 295 -14.64 -10.22 -11.03
C TRP A 295 -14.23 -8.96 -10.29
N LEU A 296 -15.19 -8.05 -10.09
CA LEU A 296 -14.99 -6.76 -9.42
C LEU A 296 -15.94 -6.63 -8.23
N LYS A 297 -15.61 -5.73 -7.29
CA LYS A 297 -16.48 -5.22 -6.22
C LYS A 297 -17.02 -6.29 -5.28
N ARG A 298 -16.29 -7.37 -5.01
CA ARG A 298 -16.68 -8.38 -4.03
C ARG A 298 -16.45 -7.84 -2.62
N ILE A 299 -17.48 -7.87 -1.79
CA ILE A 299 -17.41 -7.41 -0.41
C ILE A 299 -16.73 -8.50 0.43
N ILE A 300 -15.65 -8.13 1.14
CA ILE A 300 -14.97 -8.96 2.14
C ILE A 300 -15.59 -8.73 3.50
N SER A 301 -15.78 -7.47 3.88
CA SER A 301 -16.30 -7.05 5.17
C SER A 301 -17.15 -5.81 5.02
N LYS A 302 -18.23 -5.76 5.77
CA LYS A 302 -19.14 -4.61 5.86
C LYS A 302 -19.54 -4.39 7.32
N LEU A 303 -19.39 -3.15 7.79
CA LEU A 303 -19.98 -2.75 9.08
C LEU A 303 -21.41 -2.27 8.85
N TYR A 304 -22.34 -2.80 9.65
CA TYR A 304 -23.75 -2.43 9.66
C TYR A 304 -24.05 -1.35 10.68
#